data_6118ba5162fc90f4878731b20ff588cd
#
_entry.id   6118ba5162fc90f4878731b20ff588cd
#
_cell.length_a   1.000
_cell.length_b   1.000
_cell.length_c   1.000
_cell.angle_alpha   90.00
_cell.angle_beta   90.00
_cell.angle_gamma   90.00
#
_symmetry.space_group_name_H-M   'P 1'
#
loop_
_entity.id
_entity.type
_entity.pdbx_description
1 polymer ?
#
loop_
_entity_poly.entity_id
_entity_poly.type
_entity_poly.pdbx_seq_one_letter_code
_entity_poly.pdbx_strand_id
1 'polypeptide(L)'
;DRTKMPVLEPVAEVLASTTATMSVNRQSSKSMTSAPEVQETESFANISAMQAEATSLAANCKSLDELAKAIAGFDGLSIKKTAANMVFADGNPDANVMVIGEAPASDDDRQGKAFMGPAGALLDRILASIELDRNAEAIEQGAYLTNMLNWRPPGNRTPSQGEINISLPFIRRHIELASPKILILLGGGVGKALLDKELSISKLRGSFHDFKGIPTIVTYHPSYLLTTPAQKRSVWKDVLMFDAKRDELGLK
;
A
#
# COMPACT_ATOMS: atom_id res chain seq x y z
N ASP A 1 46.78 -36.23 -22.80
CA ASP A 1 45.97 -37.43 -22.74
C ASP A 1 44.50 -37.05 -22.68
N ARG A 2 43.79 -37.47 -23.73
CA ARG A 2 42.38 -37.14 -23.93
C ARG A 2 41.55 -38.25 -23.29
N THR A 3 40.64 -37.90 -22.36
CA THR A 3 39.69 -38.87 -21.83
C THR A 3 38.24 -38.39 -22.02
N LYS A 4 37.60 -39.11 -22.89
CA LYS A 4 36.24 -39.26 -23.35
C LYS A 4 35.11 -38.87 -22.35
N MET A 5 34.17 -38.06 -22.84
CA MET A 5 32.82 -37.96 -22.35
C MET A 5 31.97 -39.20 -22.70
N PRO A 6 31.09 -39.70 -21.85
CA PRO A 6 30.08 -40.69 -22.22
C PRO A 6 28.85 -40.04 -22.85
N VAL A 7 28.43 -40.65 -23.97
CA VAL A 7 27.22 -40.39 -24.72
C VAL A 7 26.03 -41.01 -23.97
N LEU A 8 24.95 -40.28 -23.78
CA LEU A 8 23.66 -40.79 -23.30
C LEU A 8 22.78 -41.13 -24.53
N GLU A 9 22.40 -42.39 -24.66
CA GLU A 9 21.40 -42.86 -25.63
C GLU A 9 19.98 -42.59 -25.15
N PRO A 10 19.01 -42.49 -26.09
CA PRO A 10 17.60 -42.22 -25.79
C PRO A 10 16.83 -43.50 -25.46
N VAL A 11 16.02 -43.49 -24.43
CA VAL A 11 15.07 -44.56 -24.13
C VAL A 11 13.69 -44.16 -24.68
N ALA A 12 13.29 -44.84 -25.70
CA ALA A 12 11.92 -44.82 -26.23
C ALA A 12 11.16 -46.08 -25.73
N GLU A 13 9.87 -45.89 -25.57
CA GLU A 13 8.78 -46.89 -25.58
C GLU A 13 8.67 -47.94 -24.46
N VAL A 14 7.57 -47.83 -23.66
CA VAL A 14 6.63 -48.96 -23.48
C VAL A 14 5.22 -48.42 -23.37
N LEU A 15 4.43 -48.62 -24.46
CA LEU A 15 2.98 -48.62 -24.48
C LEU A 15 2.51 -50.07 -24.21
N ALA A 16 1.64 -50.30 -23.26
CA ALA A 16 0.61 -51.34 -23.31
C ALA A 16 -0.43 -51.19 -22.21
N SER A 17 -1.58 -50.80 -22.58
CA SER A 17 -2.95 -51.32 -22.32
C SER A 17 -3.25 -52.02 -20.98
N THR A 18 -4.22 -51.46 -20.25
CA THR A 18 -5.26 -52.26 -19.62
C THR A 18 -6.59 -51.48 -19.60
N THR A 19 -7.50 -51.86 -20.46
CA THR A 19 -8.94 -51.57 -20.44
C THR A 19 -9.58 -52.32 -19.25
N ALA A 20 -10.18 -51.59 -18.33
CA ALA A 20 -11.14 -52.17 -17.40
C ALA A 20 -12.42 -51.36 -17.41
N THR A 21 -13.42 -51.90 -18.03
CA THR A 21 -14.83 -51.49 -18.03
C THR A 21 -15.40 -51.54 -16.61
N MET A 22 -15.90 -50.42 -16.10
CA MET A 22 -16.81 -50.45 -14.94
C MET A 22 -17.99 -49.51 -15.16
N SER A 23 -19.10 -50.11 -14.98
CA SER A 23 -20.49 -49.75 -15.13
C SER A 23 -20.90 -48.37 -14.62
N VAL A 24 -21.73 -47.74 -15.43
CA VAL A 24 -22.60 -46.61 -15.09
C VAL A 24 -23.56 -46.98 -13.99
N ASN A 25 -23.47 -46.31 -12.85
CA ASN A 25 -24.58 -46.27 -11.88
C ASN A 25 -25.15 -44.84 -11.87
N ARG A 26 -26.28 -44.66 -12.54
CA ARG A 26 -27.13 -43.47 -12.48
C ARG A 26 -27.96 -43.57 -11.21
N GLN A 27 -27.69 -42.73 -10.24
CA GLN A 27 -28.73 -42.36 -9.26
C GLN A 27 -28.54 -40.94 -8.71
N SER A 28 -29.63 -40.21 -8.83
CA SER A 28 -30.05 -39.04 -8.04
C SER A 28 -29.36 -37.70 -8.29
N SER A 29 -29.94 -36.93 -9.18
CA SER A 29 -30.01 -35.49 -9.14
C SER A 29 -30.58 -35.01 -7.78
N LYS A 30 -29.74 -34.46 -6.90
CA LYS A 30 -30.20 -33.52 -5.87
C LYS A 30 -29.71 -32.16 -6.26
N SER A 31 -30.66 -31.27 -6.43
CA SER A 31 -30.54 -29.84 -6.67
C SER A 31 -29.43 -29.22 -5.80
N MET A 32 -28.37 -28.75 -6.40
CA MET A 32 -27.48 -27.77 -5.78
C MET A 32 -28.14 -26.40 -5.90
N THR A 33 -28.72 -25.98 -4.81
CA THR A 33 -29.30 -24.66 -4.59
C THR A 33 -28.20 -23.63 -4.66
N SER A 34 -28.40 -22.63 -5.48
CA SER A 34 -27.64 -21.42 -5.67
C SER A 34 -27.27 -20.72 -4.34
N ALA A 35 -25.98 -20.61 -4.05
CA ALA A 35 -25.50 -19.68 -3.04
C ALA A 35 -24.04 -19.26 -3.33
N PRO A 36 -23.82 -18.28 -4.21
CA PRO A 36 -22.78 -17.29 -4.00
C PRO A 36 -23.28 -15.84 -4.06
N GLU A 37 -24.41 -15.55 -4.69
CA GLU A 37 -24.86 -14.17 -4.96
C GLU A 37 -25.29 -13.38 -3.71
N VAL A 38 -25.85 -14.04 -2.68
CA VAL A 38 -26.33 -13.40 -1.45
C VAL A 38 -25.17 -12.99 -0.54
N GLN A 39 -24.10 -13.77 -0.47
CA GLN A 39 -22.94 -13.46 0.37
C GLN A 39 -22.11 -12.30 -0.18
N GLU A 40 -22.01 -12.16 -1.50
CA GLU A 40 -21.31 -11.04 -2.13
C GLU A 40 -22.07 -9.71 -1.93
N THR A 41 -23.39 -9.71 -2.08
CA THR A 41 -24.21 -8.51 -1.89
C THR A 41 -24.24 -8.02 -0.44
N GLU A 42 -24.29 -8.91 0.55
CA GLU A 42 -24.18 -8.56 1.97
C GLU A 42 -22.79 -8.02 2.31
N SER A 43 -21.72 -8.56 1.72
CA SER A 43 -20.36 -8.07 1.88
C SER A 43 -20.18 -6.65 1.34
N PHE A 44 -20.70 -6.35 0.14
CA PHE A 44 -20.65 -5.03 -0.46
C PHE A 44 -21.47 -3.99 0.31
N ALA A 45 -22.68 -4.36 0.77
CA ALA A 45 -23.52 -3.47 1.59
C ALA A 45 -22.83 -3.12 2.91
N ASN A 46 -22.15 -4.07 3.54
CA ASN A 46 -21.40 -3.83 4.77
C ASN A 46 -20.19 -2.91 4.54
N ILE A 47 -19.40 -3.12 3.48
CA ILE A 47 -18.28 -2.24 3.12
C ILE A 47 -18.78 -0.82 2.87
N SER A 48 -19.89 -0.64 2.15
CA SER A 48 -20.47 0.66 1.88
C SER A 48 -20.94 1.36 3.16
N ALA A 49 -21.56 0.64 4.09
CA ALA A 49 -21.98 1.19 5.39
C ALA A 49 -20.76 1.63 6.23
N MET A 50 -19.71 0.80 6.31
CA MET A 50 -18.48 1.14 7.03
C MET A 50 -17.74 2.33 6.39
N GLN A 51 -17.75 2.42 5.07
CA GLN A 51 -17.17 3.57 4.35
C GLN A 51 -17.97 4.88 4.63
N ALA A 52 -19.29 4.81 4.68
CA ALA A 52 -20.14 5.96 5.02
C ALA A 52 -19.90 6.42 6.46
N GLU A 53 -19.79 5.48 7.41
CA GLU A 53 -19.44 5.78 8.79
C GLU A 53 -18.04 6.42 8.90
N ALA A 54 -17.03 5.85 8.25
CA ALA A 54 -15.68 6.41 8.19
C ALA A 54 -15.67 7.82 7.60
N THR A 55 -16.49 8.07 6.56
CA THR A 55 -16.63 9.39 5.94
C THR A 55 -17.21 10.41 6.93
N SER A 56 -18.25 10.02 7.67
CA SER A 56 -18.87 10.88 8.68
C SER A 56 -17.92 11.20 9.84
N LEU A 57 -17.22 10.17 10.36
CA LEU A 57 -16.24 10.34 11.44
C LEU A 57 -15.09 11.25 11.00
N ALA A 58 -14.50 11.01 9.83
CA ALA A 58 -13.41 11.80 9.30
C ALA A 58 -13.80 13.27 9.09
N ALA A 59 -14.99 13.54 8.53
CA ALA A 59 -15.47 14.89 8.27
C ALA A 59 -15.65 15.73 9.55
N ASN A 60 -15.97 15.10 10.67
CA ASN A 60 -16.18 15.77 11.95
C ASN A 60 -14.87 16.13 12.67
N CYS A 61 -13.74 15.52 12.32
CA CYS A 61 -12.45 15.80 12.95
C CYS A 61 -11.89 17.15 12.50
N LYS A 62 -11.44 17.98 13.45
CA LYS A 62 -10.88 19.33 13.22
C LYS A 62 -9.37 19.39 13.44
N SER A 63 -8.78 18.34 13.98
CA SER A 63 -7.34 18.23 14.25
C SER A 63 -6.83 16.81 13.96
N LEU A 64 -5.51 16.65 13.84
CA LEU A 64 -4.85 15.35 13.71
C LEU A 64 -5.10 14.45 14.93
N ASP A 65 -5.15 15.03 16.13
CA ASP A 65 -5.44 14.30 17.36
C ASP A 65 -6.88 13.76 17.39
N GLU A 66 -7.84 14.56 16.94
CA GLU A 66 -9.25 14.11 16.82
C GLU A 66 -9.36 13.00 15.78
N LEU A 67 -8.67 13.13 14.65
CA LEU A 67 -8.64 12.09 13.61
C LEU A 67 -8.01 10.80 14.12
N ALA A 68 -6.88 10.88 14.84
CA ALA A 68 -6.24 9.71 15.43
C ALA A 68 -7.17 8.98 16.41
N LYS A 69 -7.88 9.72 17.28
CA LYS A 69 -8.88 9.16 18.20
C LYS A 69 -10.06 8.53 17.45
N ALA A 70 -10.55 9.18 16.39
CA ALA A 70 -11.65 8.65 15.58
C ALA A 70 -11.25 7.33 14.90
N ILE A 71 -10.05 7.25 14.31
CA ILE A 71 -9.51 6.02 13.71
C ILE A 71 -9.34 4.93 14.78
N ALA A 72 -8.77 5.27 15.94
CA ALA A 72 -8.59 4.32 17.05
C ALA A 72 -9.93 3.76 17.57
N GLY A 73 -10.98 4.57 17.59
CA GLY A 73 -12.34 4.15 18.01
C GLY A 73 -13.14 3.41 16.93
N PHE A 74 -12.75 3.51 15.66
CA PHE A 74 -13.50 2.91 14.55
C PHE A 74 -13.27 1.40 14.46
N ASP A 75 -14.34 0.61 14.39
CA ASP A 75 -14.30 -0.87 14.39
C ASP A 75 -14.67 -1.48 13.03
N GLY A 76 -14.89 -0.67 12.00
CA GLY A 76 -15.26 -1.14 10.67
C GLY A 76 -14.14 -1.85 9.88
N LEU A 77 -12.90 -1.88 10.40
CA LEU A 77 -11.78 -2.59 9.80
C LEU A 77 -11.39 -3.82 10.63
N SER A 78 -11.62 -5.01 10.10
CA SER A 78 -11.31 -6.28 10.80
C SER A 78 -9.81 -6.46 11.09
N ILE A 79 -8.92 -5.86 10.28
CA ILE A 79 -7.46 -5.88 10.48
C ILE A 79 -7.03 -5.25 11.81
N LYS A 80 -7.83 -4.32 12.36
CA LYS A 80 -7.60 -3.74 13.68
C LYS A 80 -7.48 -4.80 14.78
N LYS A 81 -8.26 -5.88 14.68
CA LYS A 81 -8.29 -6.97 15.68
C LYS A 81 -7.02 -7.82 15.71
N THR A 82 -6.22 -7.77 14.65
CA THR A 82 -5.01 -8.59 14.48
C THR A 82 -3.72 -7.79 14.55
N ALA A 83 -3.80 -6.47 14.51
CA ALA A 83 -2.67 -5.58 14.68
C ALA A 83 -2.37 -5.35 16.17
N ALA A 84 -1.09 -5.17 16.50
CA ALA A 84 -0.65 -4.89 17.86
C ALA A 84 -0.87 -3.42 18.25
N ASN A 85 -0.57 -2.50 17.32
CA ASN A 85 -0.70 -1.07 17.53
C ASN A 85 -1.33 -0.38 16.33
N MET A 86 -1.99 0.74 16.59
CA MET A 86 -2.32 1.71 15.55
C MET A 86 -1.05 2.44 15.10
N VAL A 87 -0.85 2.53 13.80
CA VAL A 87 0.22 3.31 13.19
C VAL A 87 -0.41 4.53 12.53
N PHE A 88 -0.41 5.66 13.25
CA PHE A 88 -1.03 6.88 12.72
C PHE A 88 -0.08 7.62 11.78
N ALA A 89 1.07 8.03 12.30
CA ALA A 89 2.10 8.73 11.54
C ALA A 89 3.44 8.72 12.29
N ASP A 90 4.48 9.31 11.66
CA ASP A 90 5.74 9.68 12.27
C ASP A 90 6.31 10.92 11.56
N GLY A 91 7.18 11.66 12.22
CA GLY A 91 7.79 12.86 11.65
C GLY A 91 7.07 14.16 12.04
N ASN A 92 7.38 15.23 11.32
CA ASN A 92 6.88 16.58 11.60
C ASN A 92 5.54 16.82 10.91
N PRO A 93 4.41 16.95 11.65
CA PRO A 93 3.08 17.14 11.05
C PRO A 93 2.92 18.50 10.33
N ASP A 94 3.76 19.48 10.63
CA ASP A 94 3.75 20.80 10.00
C ASP A 94 4.64 20.88 8.75
N ALA A 95 5.33 19.78 8.39
CA ALA A 95 6.23 19.74 7.26
C ALA A 95 5.51 20.01 5.92
N ASN A 96 6.20 20.71 5.01
CA ASN A 96 5.71 20.92 3.66
C ASN A 96 5.55 19.62 2.86
N VAL A 97 6.32 18.59 3.21
CA VAL A 97 6.37 17.30 2.50
C VAL A 97 5.65 16.23 3.31
N MET A 98 4.64 15.59 2.69
CA MET A 98 4.00 14.42 3.27
C MET A 98 4.25 13.19 2.40
N VAL A 99 4.63 12.08 3.05
CA VAL A 99 4.93 10.80 2.42
C VAL A 99 3.89 9.78 2.85
N ILE A 100 3.24 9.12 1.90
CA ILE A 100 2.15 8.20 2.17
C ILE A 100 2.45 6.83 1.57
N GLY A 101 2.51 5.80 2.44
CA GLY A 101 2.59 4.39 2.06
C GLY A 101 1.22 3.72 2.02
N GLU A 102 1.24 2.41 1.75
CA GLU A 102 0.01 1.63 1.59
C GLU A 102 -0.53 1.13 2.94
N ALA A 103 0.29 0.46 3.72
CA ALA A 103 -0.08 -0.10 5.02
C ALA A 103 1.16 -0.32 5.90
N PRO A 104 0.99 -0.35 7.24
CA PRO A 104 2.06 -0.66 8.17
C PRO A 104 2.62 -2.08 7.97
N ALA A 105 3.92 -2.22 8.15
CA ALA A 105 4.63 -3.50 8.21
C ALA A 105 4.79 -3.98 9.66
N SER A 106 5.49 -5.10 9.85
CA SER A 106 5.69 -5.73 11.17
C SER A 106 6.43 -4.82 12.17
N ASP A 107 7.44 -4.08 11.69
CA ASP A 107 8.23 -3.19 12.56
C ASP A 107 7.42 -1.93 12.92
N ASP A 108 6.60 -1.44 11.99
CA ASP A 108 5.69 -0.32 12.22
C ASP A 108 4.65 -0.66 13.29
N ASP A 109 3.99 -1.82 13.12
CA ASP A 109 2.98 -2.35 14.04
C ASP A 109 3.54 -2.55 15.45
N ARG A 110 4.78 -3.09 15.57
CA ARG A 110 5.44 -3.28 16.86
C ARG A 110 5.75 -1.98 17.57
N GLN A 111 6.12 -0.93 16.83
CA GLN A 111 6.56 0.35 17.39
C GLN A 111 5.45 1.41 17.43
N GLY A 112 4.33 1.19 16.73
CA GLY A 112 3.25 2.18 16.59
C GLY A 112 3.64 3.40 15.75
N LYS A 113 4.68 3.31 14.92
CA LYS A 113 5.22 4.39 14.10
C LYS A 113 5.36 4.00 12.65
N ALA A 114 5.15 4.94 11.74
CA ALA A 114 5.22 4.70 10.30
C ALA A 114 6.67 4.55 9.81
N PHE A 115 6.89 3.62 8.88
CA PHE A 115 8.17 3.39 8.21
C PHE A 115 9.33 3.09 9.16
N MET A 116 9.13 2.12 10.04
CA MET A 116 10.18 1.53 10.86
C MET A 116 10.84 0.35 10.13
N GLY A 117 11.95 -0.16 10.65
CA GLY A 117 12.66 -1.29 10.06
C GLY A 117 13.43 -0.98 8.77
N PRO A 118 13.86 -2.01 8.01
CA PRO A 118 14.75 -1.84 6.86
C PRO A 118 14.21 -0.96 5.73
N ALA A 119 12.90 -1.04 5.46
CA ALA A 119 12.24 -0.21 4.44
C ALA A 119 12.21 1.27 4.85
N GLY A 120 11.93 1.54 6.12
CA GLY A 120 11.97 2.88 6.69
C GLY A 120 13.39 3.46 6.67
N ALA A 121 14.39 2.70 7.09
CA ALA A 121 15.79 3.12 7.04
C ALA A 121 16.27 3.41 5.60
N LEU A 122 15.73 2.73 4.59
CA LEU A 122 16.01 3.06 3.20
C LEU A 122 15.30 4.35 2.78
N LEU A 123 14.04 4.55 3.21
CA LEU A 123 13.29 5.78 2.96
C LEU A 123 14.02 6.99 3.55
N ASP A 124 14.48 6.89 4.80
CA ASP A 124 15.23 7.97 5.47
C ASP A 124 16.48 8.38 4.68
N ARG A 125 17.23 7.40 4.16
CA ARG A 125 18.40 7.68 3.30
C ARG A 125 18.01 8.34 1.97
N ILE A 126 16.87 7.97 1.39
CA ILE A 126 16.36 8.60 0.18
C ILE A 126 15.97 10.05 0.48
N LEU A 127 15.26 10.30 1.56
CA LEU A 127 14.86 11.65 1.98
C LEU A 127 16.08 12.51 2.32
N ALA A 128 17.04 11.97 3.06
CA ALA A 128 18.28 12.66 3.40
C ALA A 128 19.11 13.08 2.18
N SER A 129 19.02 12.33 1.07
CA SER A 129 19.72 12.70 -0.18
C SER A 129 19.18 13.96 -0.87
N ILE A 130 18.03 14.46 -0.42
CA ILE A 130 17.39 15.72 -0.85
C ILE A 130 17.12 16.63 0.36
N GLU A 131 17.95 16.51 1.42
CA GLU A 131 17.92 17.37 2.62
C GLU A 131 16.59 17.36 3.38
N LEU A 132 15.90 16.18 3.39
CA LEU A 132 14.70 15.94 4.19
C LEU A 132 15.01 14.94 5.32
N ASP A 133 14.51 15.24 6.52
CA ASP A 133 14.61 14.36 7.70
C ASP A 133 13.26 14.36 8.43
N ARG A 134 12.73 13.17 8.75
CA ARG A 134 11.51 13.07 9.57
C ARG A 134 11.66 13.68 10.97
N ASN A 135 12.88 13.74 11.50
CA ASN A 135 13.17 14.28 12.82
C ASN A 135 13.47 15.80 12.80
N ALA A 136 13.49 16.45 11.64
CA ALA A 136 13.74 17.87 11.55
C ALA A 136 12.53 18.66 12.07
N GLU A 137 12.78 19.64 12.95
CA GLU A 137 11.75 20.57 13.43
C GLU A 137 11.42 21.64 12.39
N ALA A 138 12.39 22.00 11.55
CA ALA A 138 12.20 22.97 10.48
C ALA A 138 11.24 22.43 9.42
N ILE A 139 10.24 23.23 9.05
CA ILE A 139 9.16 22.84 8.12
C ILE A 139 9.71 22.48 6.73
N GLU A 140 10.74 23.21 6.29
CA GLU A 140 11.37 23.05 4.97
C GLU A 140 12.20 21.77 4.88
N GLN A 141 12.78 21.33 5.97
CA GLN A 141 13.62 20.13 6.08
C GLN A 141 12.84 18.93 6.64
N GLY A 142 11.65 19.18 7.19
CA GLY A 142 10.79 18.15 7.76
C GLY A 142 10.15 17.25 6.71
N ALA A 143 9.81 16.04 7.16
CA ALA A 143 8.94 15.13 6.41
C ALA A 143 7.91 14.52 7.37
N TYR A 144 6.64 14.45 6.94
CA TYR A 144 5.55 13.80 7.65
C TYR A 144 5.18 12.50 6.97
N LEU A 145 5.29 11.38 7.67
CA LEU A 145 5.19 10.04 7.12
C LEU A 145 3.96 9.33 7.68
N THR A 146 3.13 8.77 6.81
CA THR A 146 1.97 7.95 7.19
C THR A 146 1.67 6.86 6.16
N ASN A 147 0.67 6.04 6.43
CA ASN A 147 0.14 5.05 5.51
C ASN A 147 -1.35 5.30 5.24
N MET A 148 -1.85 4.80 4.11
CA MET A 148 -3.27 4.84 3.77
C MET A 148 -4.11 4.05 4.77
N LEU A 149 -3.61 2.88 5.22
CA LEU A 149 -4.17 2.10 6.31
C LEU A 149 -3.38 2.35 7.60
N ASN A 150 -4.09 2.43 8.73
CA ASN A 150 -3.46 2.65 10.04
C ASN A 150 -3.23 1.36 10.85
N TRP A 151 -3.63 0.22 10.30
CA TRP A 151 -3.51 -1.10 10.92
C TRP A 151 -2.80 -2.06 9.97
N ARG A 152 -1.92 -2.89 10.52
CA ARG A 152 -1.17 -3.88 9.74
C ARG A 152 -2.07 -5.01 9.27
N PRO A 153 -2.13 -5.32 7.96
CA PRO A 153 -2.80 -6.51 7.46
C PRO A 153 -2.08 -7.79 7.93
N PRO A 154 -2.83 -8.87 8.30
CA PRO A 154 -2.24 -10.13 8.73
C PRO A 154 -1.22 -10.68 7.74
N GLY A 155 -0.06 -11.11 8.21
CA GLY A 155 1.00 -11.65 7.37
C GLY A 155 1.64 -10.65 6.39
N ASN A 156 1.45 -9.35 6.57
CA ASN A 156 1.87 -8.29 5.64
C ASN A 156 1.30 -8.47 4.22
N ARG A 157 0.10 -9.06 4.09
CA ARG A 157 -0.56 -9.15 2.79
C ARG A 157 -0.95 -7.77 2.26
N THR A 158 -1.12 -7.68 0.97
CA THR A 158 -1.72 -6.49 0.34
C THR A 158 -3.13 -6.25 0.90
N PRO A 159 -3.50 -4.99 1.21
CA PRO A 159 -4.85 -4.63 1.60
C PRO A 159 -5.88 -5.03 0.54
N SER A 160 -7.05 -5.46 0.97
CA SER A 160 -8.18 -5.69 0.09
C SER A 160 -8.79 -4.37 -0.39
N GLN A 161 -9.53 -4.40 -1.51
CA GLN A 161 -10.21 -3.21 -2.00
C GLN A 161 -11.22 -2.65 -0.98
N GLY A 162 -11.89 -3.53 -0.23
CA GLY A 162 -12.80 -3.12 0.86
C GLY A 162 -12.07 -2.35 1.97
N GLU A 163 -10.91 -2.84 2.42
CA GLU A 163 -10.08 -2.16 3.42
C GLU A 163 -9.59 -0.80 2.92
N ILE A 164 -9.18 -0.72 1.65
CA ILE A 164 -8.79 0.53 1.00
C ILE A 164 -9.96 1.51 0.99
N ASN A 165 -11.14 1.09 0.51
CA ASN A 165 -12.33 1.95 0.39
C ASN A 165 -12.77 2.51 1.74
N ILE A 166 -12.73 1.68 2.80
CA ILE A 166 -13.07 2.11 4.17
C ILE A 166 -12.03 3.09 4.72
N SER A 167 -10.74 2.93 4.38
CA SER A 167 -9.65 3.78 4.89
C SER A 167 -9.52 5.12 4.15
N LEU A 168 -9.98 5.19 2.87
CA LEU A 168 -9.84 6.39 2.03
C LEU A 168 -10.39 7.69 2.66
N PRO A 169 -11.56 7.73 3.33
CA PRO A 169 -12.04 8.93 3.98
C PRO A 169 -11.07 9.45 5.05
N PHE A 170 -10.48 8.57 5.85
CA PHE A 170 -9.54 8.94 6.90
C PHE A 170 -8.23 9.51 6.33
N ILE A 171 -7.61 8.84 5.36
CA ILE A 171 -6.36 9.37 4.78
C ILE A 171 -6.58 10.67 4.01
N ARG A 172 -7.70 10.84 3.33
CA ARG A 172 -8.06 12.11 2.67
C ARG A 172 -8.19 13.24 3.70
N ARG A 173 -8.84 12.98 4.82
CA ARG A 173 -8.95 13.95 5.92
C ARG A 173 -7.61 14.22 6.59
N HIS A 174 -6.77 13.19 6.73
CA HIS A 174 -5.41 13.32 7.25
C HIS A 174 -4.58 14.31 6.42
N ILE A 175 -4.61 14.17 5.08
CA ILE A 175 -3.94 15.09 4.17
C ILE A 175 -4.49 16.51 4.31
N GLU A 176 -5.82 16.67 4.40
CA GLU A 176 -6.46 17.98 4.55
C GLU A 176 -6.05 18.67 5.86
N LEU A 177 -5.98 17.93 6.97
CA LEU A 177 -5.61 18.48 8.28
C LEU A 177 -4.12 18.79 8.40
N ALA A 178 -3.24 17.95 7.84
CA ALA A 178 -1.80 18.20 7.79
C ALA A 178 -1.44 19.30 6.76
N SER A 179 -2.29 19.51 5.75
CA SER A 179 -2.14 20.57 4.75
C SER A 179 -0.76 20.69 4.09
N PRO A 180 -0.15 19.56 3.63
CA PRO A 180 1.15 19.58 2.99
C PRO A 180 1.13 20.38 1.68
N LYS A 181 2.30 20.85 1.25
CA LYS A 181 2.44 21.57 -0.02
C LYS A 181 2.77 20.65 -1.18
N ILE A 182 3.28 19.46 -0.90
CA ILE A 182 3.66 18.46 -1.90
C ILE A 182 3.59 17.05 -1.31
N LEU A 183 3.18 16.06 -2.14
CA LEU A 183 2.99 14.67 -1.71
C LEU A 183 3.95 13.71 -2.44
N ILE A 184 4.41 12.70 -1.70
CA ILE A 184 5.05 11.49 -2.24
C ILE A 184 4.17 10.30 -1.91
N LEU A 185 3.68 9.58 -2.93
CA LEU A 185 2.92 8.34 -2.77
C LEU A 185 3.83 7.15 -3.08
N LEU A 186 3.99 6.26 -2.09
CA LEU A 186 4.89 5.11 -2.16
C LEU A 186 4.11 3.84 -2.51
N GLY A 187 4.17 3.45 -3.78
CA GLY A 187 3.51 2.24 -4.28
C GLY A 187 2.32 2.49 -5.21
N GLY A 188 1.99 1.45 -6.00
CA GLY A 188 0.90 1.54 -6.97
C GLY A 188 -0.48 1.55 -6.34
N GLY A 189 -0.68 0.85 -5.22
CA GLY A 189 -1.96 0.78 -4.51
C GLY A 189 -2.39 2.14 -3.99
N VAL A 190 -1.51 2.84 -3.27
CA VAL A 190 -1.81 4.17 -2.75
C VAL A 190 -1.95 5.21 -3.87
N GLY A 191 -1.13 5.10 -4.93
CA GLY A 191 -1.23 5.98 -6.10
C GLY A 191 -2.57 5.84 -6.82
N LYS A 192 -3.05 4.63 -7.05
CA LYS A 192 -4.37 4.36 -7.65
C LYS A 192 -5.51 4.91 -6.79
N ALA A 193 -5.49 4.59 -5.51
CA ALA A 193 -6.58 4.90 -4.58
C ALA A 193 -6.74 6.42 -4.33
N LEU A 194 -5.64 7.15 -4.14
CA LEU A 194 -5.70 8.59 -3.87
C LEU A 194 -5.93 9.42 -5.14
N LEU A 195 -5.32 9.02 -6.27
CA LEU A 195 -5.44 9.74 -7.55
C LEU A 195 -6.66 9.32 -8.37
N ASP A 196 -7.40 8.30 -7.92
CA ASP A 196 -8.53 7.72 -8.66
C ASP A 196 -8.16 7.33 -10.09
N LYS A 197 -7.03 6.59 -10.24
CA LYS A 197 -6.48 6.19 -11.54
C LYS A 197 -6.17 4.72 -11.60
N GLU A 198 -6.83 4.00 -12.50
CA GLU A 198 -6.58 2.57 -12.76
C GLU A 198 -5.34 2.34 -13.65
N LEU A 199 -4.20 2.91 -13.25
CA LEU A 199 -2.94 2.80 -13.96
C LEU A 199 -1.93 1.98 -13.17
N SER A 200 -1.07 1.23 -13.87
CA SER A 200 0.06 0.53 -13.23
C SER A 200 1.08 1.53 -12.65
N ILE A 201 1.84 1.11 -11.65
CA ILE A 201 2.88 1.93 -11.03
C ILE A 201 3.88 2.46 -12.07
N SER A 202 4.21 1.68 -13.10
CA SER A 202 5.11 2.11 -14.18
C SER A 202 4.57 3.27 -15.03
N LYS A 203 3.24 3.44 -15.06
CA LYS A 203 2.57 4.55 -15.74
C LYS A 203 2.28 5.74 -14.82
N LEU A 204 2.13 5.48 -13.51
CA LEU A 204 1.92 6.53 -12.51
C LEU A 204 3.21 7.25 -12.15
N ARG A 205 4.36 6.53 -12.07
CA ARG A 205 5.64 7.14 -11.72
C ARG A 205 6.24 7.97 -12.88
N GLY A 206 7.19 8.82 -12.55
CA GLY A 206 7.95 9.60 -13.56
C GLY A 206 7.20 10.82 -14.11
N SER A 207 6.12 11.23 -13.45
CA SER A 207 5.38 12.46 -13.72
C SER A 207 4.70 12.97 -12.47
N PHE A 208 4.39 14.25 -12.41
CA PHE A 208 3.53 14.82 -11.38
C PHE A 208 2.07 14.60 -11.71
N HIS A 209 1.30 14.41 -10.66
CA HIS A 209 -0.15 14.39 -10.64
C HIS A 209 -0.67 15.50 -9.74
N ASP A 210 -1.95 15.77 -9.84
CA ASP A 210 -2.65 16.68 -8.95
C ASP A 210 -3.52 15.88 -7.97
N PHE A 211 -3.38 16.15 -6.67
CA PHE A 211 -4.29 15.69 -5.64
C PHE A 211 -4.96 16.90 -4.99
N LYS A 212 -6.14 17.27 -5.46
CA LYS A 212 -6.92 18.41 -4.95
C LYS A 212 -6.10 19.72 -4.87
N GLY A 213 -5.30 20.02 -5.87
CA GLY A 213 -4.44 21.18 -5.93
C GLY A 213 -3.04 20.97 -5.33
N ILE A 214 -2.74 19.79 -4.78
CA ILE A 214 -1.42 19.48 -4.21
C ILE A 214 -0.60 18.70 -5.25
N PRO A 215 0.58 19.21 -5.68
CA PRO A 215 1.49 18.48 -6.55
C PRO A 215 1.91 17.16 -5.91
N THR A 216 1.72 16.07 -6.64
CA THR A 216 1.87 14.71 -6.11
C THR A 216 2.71 13.86 -7.04
N ILE A 217 3.76 13.21 -6.52
CA ILE A 217 4.52 12.22 -7.26
C ILE A 217 4.26 10.81 -6.74
N VAL A 218 4.21 9.83 -7.65
CA VAL A 218 4.12 8.40 -7.29
C VAL A 218 5.46 7.75 -7.59
N THR A 219 5.98 6.94 -6.66
CA THR A 219 7.20 6.17 -6.88
C THR A 219 7.11 4.78 -6.24
N TYR A 220 8.13 3.92 -6.44
CA TYR A 220 8.15 2.59 -5.84
C TYR A 220 8.30 2.66 -4.32
N HIS A 221 7.61 1.74 -3.64
CA HIS A 221 7.75 1.59 -2.19
C HIS A 221 9.16 1.10 -1.82
N PRO A 222 9.78 1.60 -0.72
CA PRO A 222 11.12 1.18 -0.32
C PRO A 222 11.28 -0.32 -0.10
N SER A 223 10.25 -1.04 0.39
CA SER A 223 10.31 -2.50 0.54
C SER A 223 10.54 -3.22 -0.79
N TYR A 224 9.97 -2.72 -1.89
CA TYR A 224 10.21 -3.26 -3.23
C TYR A 224 11.66 -3.06 -3.69
N LEU A 225 12.31 -1.97 -3.28
CA LEU A 225 13.70 -1.68 -3.62
C LEU A 225 14.70 -2.58 -2.87
N LEU A 226 14.30 -3.15 -1.73
CA LEU A 226 15.10 -4.13 -1.00
C LEU A 226 15.14 -5.47 -1.74
N THR A 227 14.03 -5.87 -2.37
CA THR A 227 13.94 -7.12 -3.14
C THR A 227 14.34 -6.94 -4.61
N THR A 228 14.20 -5.73 -5.15
CA THR A 228 14.50 -5.40 -6.56
C THR A 228 15.42 -4.18 -6.66
N PRO A 229 16.70 -4.29 -6.27
CA PRO A 229 17.64 -3.16 -6.19
C PRO A 229 17.84 -2.39 -7.50
N ALA A 230 17.66 -3.03 -8.66
CA ALA A 230 17.75 -2.41 -9.97
C ALA A 230 16.78 -1.21 -10.14
N GLN A 231 15.66 -1.20 -9.43
CA GLN A 231 14.67 -0.13 -9.49
C GLN A 231 15.07 1.12 -8.69
N LYS A 232 16.14 1.08 -7.89
CA LYS A 232 16.69 2.27 -7.20
C LYS A 232 17.02 3.40 -8.19
N ARG A 233 17.53 3.05 -9.38
CA ARG A 233 17.80 4.03 -10.44
C ARG A 233 16.52 4.75 -10.91
N SER A 234 15.41 4.04 -10.96
CA SER A 234 14.11 4.61 -11.32
C SER A 234 13.59 5.55 -10.23
N VAL A 235 13.66 5.14 -8.97
CA VAL A 235 13.28 5.98 -7.83
C VAL A 235 14.16 7.21 -7.73
N TRP A 236 15.46 7.08 -7.98
CA TRP A 236 16.37 8.24 -7.98
C TRP A 236 15.94 9.32 -8.96
N LYS A 237 15.48 8.95 -10.16
CA LYS A 237 14.93 9.92 -11.13
C LYS A 237 13.66 10.62 -10.61
N ASP A 238 12.77 9.87 -9.93
CA ASP A 238 11.56 10.44 -9.33
C ASP A 238 11.92 11.40 -8.20
N VAL A 239 12.91 11.06 -7.37
CA VAL A 239 13.41 11.88 -6.25
C VAL A 239 14.03 13.18 -6.75
N LEU A 240 14.85 13.13 -7.81
CA LEU A 240 15.42 14.35 -8.42
C LEU A 240 14.33 15.26 -9.02
N MET A 241 13.31 14.66 -9.64
CA MET A 241 12.17 15.41 -10.17
C MET A 241 11.37 16.06 -9.03
N PHE A 242 11.16 15.32 -7.94
CA PHE A 242 10.49 15.83 -6.74
C PHE A 242 11.26 16.99 -6.12
N ASP A 243 12.58 16.87 -5.98
CA ASP A 243 13.43 17.88 -5.39
C ASP A 243 13.48 19.16 -6.22
N ALA A 244 13.54 19.04 -7.55
CA ALA A 244 13.42 20.17 -8.46
C ALA A 244 12.05 20.89 -8.33
N LYS A 245 10.97 20.12 -8.10
CA LYS A 245 9.63 20.70 -7.89
C LYS A 245 9.51 21.41 -6.54
N ARG A 246 10.17 20.89 -5.47
CA ARG A 246 10.26 21.61 -4.19
C ARG A 246 10.94 22.97 -4.35
N ASP A 247 12.02 23.02 -5.11
CA ASP A 247 12.75 24.26 -5.40
C ASP A 247 11.89 25.26 -6.19
N GLU A 248 11.22 24.79 -7.25
CA GLU A 248 10.27 25.60 -8.04
C GLU A 248 9.14 26.22 -7.18
N LEU A 249 8.69 25.48 -6.16
CA LEU A 249 7.63 25.90 -5.24
C LEU A 249 8.13 26.75 -4.07
N GLY A 250 9.44 26.97 -3.94
CA GLY A 250 10.04 27.69 -2.82
C GLY A 250 9.90 26.96 -1.47
N LEU A 251 9.98 25.63 -1.48
CA LEU A 251 9.79 24.77 -0.31
C LEU A 251 11.12 24.22 0.27
N LYS A 252 12.25 24.82 -0.10
CA LYS A 252 13.58 24.50 0.44
C LYS A 252 14.05 25.56 1.41
#